data_57a811dcd59568f4b925c3a7f290642a
#
_entry.id   57a811dcd59568f4b925c3a7f290642a
#
_cell.length_a   1.000
_cell.length_b   1.000
_cell.length_c   1.000
_cell.angle_alpha   90.00
_cell.angle_beta   90.00
_cell.angle_gamma   90.00
#
_symmetry.space_group_name_H-M   'P 1'
#
loop_
_entity.id
_entity.type
_entity.pdbx_description
1 polymer ?
#
loop_
_entity_poly.entity_id
_entity_poly.type
_entity_poly.pdbx_seq_one_letter_code
_entity_poly.pdbx_strand_id
1 'polypeptide(L)' 'MQQGTVKFFNETKGFGFITPSNGDSEIFVHSSGLIDNVRENSVVNFDVEEGRKGPNAVNVQVA' A
#
# COMPACT_ATOMS: atom_id res chain seq x y z
N MET A 1 -0.68 -12.95 0.48
CA MET A 1 -1.19 -11.58 0.74
C MET A 1 -0.71 -11.13 2.11
N GLN A 2 -0.23 -9.92 2.20
CA GLN A 2 0.25 -9.35 3.46
C GLN A 2 -0.77 -8.37 4.02
N GLN A 3 -0.63 -8.05 5.29
CA GLN A 3 -1.46 -7.05 5.95
C GLN A 3 -0.59 -5.89 6.41
N GLY A 4 -1.13 -4.69 6.37
CA GLY A 4 -0.43 -3.51 6.86
C GLY A 4 -1.39 -2.36 7.08
N THR A 5 -0.82 -1.22 7.45
CA THR A 5 -1.57 0.00 7.69
C THR A 5 -1.07 1.08 6.75
N VAL A 6 -1.97 1.79 6.11
CA VAL A 6 -1.61 2.91 5.23
C VAL A 6 -1.05 4.02 6.10
N LYS A 7 0.21 4.38 5.87
CA LYS A 7 0.87 5.46 6.61
C LYS A 7 0.33 6.81 6.13
N PHE A 8 0.24 6.98 4.82
CA PHE A 8 -0.44 8.11 4.22
C PHE A 8 -0.74 7.77 2.75
N PHE A 9 -1.67 8.49 2.19
CA PHE A 9 -1.98 8.36 0.77
C PHE A 9 -2.35 9.72 0.22
N ASN A 10 -1.67 10.15 -0.85
CA ASN A 10 -1.94 11.43 -1.51
C ASN A 10 -2.78 11.16 -2.75
N GLU A 11 -4.07 11.43 -2.67
CA GLU A 11 -4.99 11.19 -3.78
C GLU A 11 -4.71 12.06 -4.98
N THR A 12 -4.22 13.27 -4.75
CA THR A 12 -3.90 14.20 -5.83
C THR A 12 -2.76 13.69 -6.68
N LYS A 13 -1.72 13.16 -6.05
CA LYS A 13 -0.56 12.61 -6.74
C LYS A 13 -0.71 11.13 -7.06
N GLY A 14 -1.68 10.45 -6.42
CA GLY A 14 -1.98 9.07 -6.70
C GLY A 14 -1.00 8.08 -6.12
N PHE A 15 -0.38 8.36 -4.98
CA PHE A 15 0.53 7.42 -4.35
C PHE A 15 0.54 7.57 -2.83
N GLY A 16 1.08 6.55 -2.17
CA GLY A 16 1.22 6.58 -0.73
C GLY A 16 2.16 5.47 -0.27
N PHE A 17 2.18 5.22 1.03
CA PHE A 17 3.01 4.18 1.63
C PHE A 17 2.20 3.36 2.62
N ILE A 18 2.54 2.07 2.67
CA ILE A 18 1.94 1.12 3.60
C ILE A 18 3.03 0.63 4.54
N THR A 19 2.75 0.62 5.83
CA THR A 19 3.63 0.02 6.84
C THR A 19 3.19 -1.41 7.07
N PRO A 20 3.98 -2.41 6.63
CA PRO A 20 3.60 -3.81 6.83
C PRO A 20 3.52 -4.17 8.31
N SER A 21 2.55 -5.00 8.67
CA SER A 21 2.38 -5.40 10.07
C SER A 21 3.48 -6.31 10.58
N ASN A 22 4.26 -6.92 9.67
CA ASN A 22 5.38 -7.78 10.05
C ASN A 22 6.66 -7.02 10.41
N GLY A 23 6.63 -5.70 10.39
CA GLY A 23 7.77 -4.87 10.77
C GLY A 23 8.76 -4.57 9.66
N ASP A 24 8.47 -4.97 8.43
CA ASP A 24 9.32 -4.64 7.29
C ASP A 24 9.25 -3.15 6.97
N SER A 25 10.17 -2.70 6.10
CA SER A 25 10.20 -1.33 5.62
C SER A 25 8.91 -0.98 4.89
N GLU A 26 8.61 0.31 4.87
CA GLU A 26 7.42 0.83 4.19
C GLU A 26 7.43 0.43 2.71
N ILE A 27 6.23 0.17 2.17
CA ILE A 27 6.07 -0.26 0.79
C ILE A 27 5.29 0.81 0.05
N PHE A 28 5.81 1.20 -1.12
CA PHE A 28 5.16 2.18 -1.98
C PHE A 28 3.88 1.60 -2.58
N VAL A 29 2.84 2.40 -2.64
CA VAL A 29 1.58 2.01 -3.29
C VAL A 29 1.15 3.13 -4.25
N HIS A 30 0.82 2.75 -5.47
CA HIS A 30 0.29 3.67 -6.47
C HIS A 30 -1.21 3.44 -6.59
N SER A 31 -1.96 4.49 -6.98
CA SER A 31 -3.41 4.39 -7.09
C SER A 31 -3.86 3.26 -8.02
N SER A 32 -3.05 2.93 -9.03
CA SER A 32 -3.36 1.82 -9.94
C SER A 32 -3.28 0.45 -9.26
N GLY A 33 -2.62 0.36 -8.12
CA GLY A 33 -2.53 -0.89 -7.36
C GLY A 33 -3.67 -1.06 -6.34
N LEU A 34 -4.58 -0.12 -6.25
CA LEU A 34 -5.68 -0.17 -5.29
C LEU A 34 -6.88 -0.88 -5.91
N ILE A 35 -7.46 -1.82 -5.16
CA ILE A 35 -8.77 -2.38 -5.49
C ILE A 35 -9.83 -1.54 -4.80
N ASP A 36 -9.59 -1.19 -3.54
CA ASP A 36 -10.47 -0.33 -2.75
C ASP A 36 -9.84 1.03 -2.52
N ASN A 37 -10.67 2.03 -2.28
CA ASN A 37 -10.16 3.33 -1.84
C ASN A 37 -9.62 3.20 -0.42
N VAL A 38 -8.44 3.74 -0.20
CA VAL A 38 -7.80 3.71 1.12
C VAL A 38 -7.47 5.12 1.55
N ARG A 39 -7.23 5.27 2.84
CA ARG A 39 -6.84 6.55 3.42
C ARG A 39 -5.83 6.30 4.53
N GLU A 40 -5.30 7.39 5.07
CA GLU A 40 -4.37 7.31 6.19
C GLU A 40 -4.97 6.48 7.32
N ASN A 41 -4.15 5.59 7.87
CA ASN A 41 -4.51 4.67 8.96
C ASN A 41 -5.44 3.52 8.58
N SER A 42 -5.80 3.37 7.31
CA SER A 42 -6.58 2.20 6.87
C SER A 42 -5.76 0.93 7.03
N VAL A 43 -6.38 -0.11 7.58
CA VAL A 43 -5.76 -1.44 7.62
C VAL A 43 -6.12 -2.14 6.33
N VAL A 44 -5.12 -2.65 5.63
CA VAL A 44 -5.30 -3.21 4.29
C VAL A 44 -4.62 -4.56 4.14
N ASN A 45 -5.11 -5.35 3.20
CA ASN A 45 -4.43 -6.55 2.71
C ASN A 45 -3.89 -6.23 1.32
N PHE A 46 -2.70 -6.71 1.02
CA PHE A 46 -2.05 -6.39 -0.25
C PHE A 46 -1.04 -7.46 -0.63
N ASP A 47 -0.67 -7.46 -1.91
CA ASP A 47 0.43 -8.26 -2.43
C ASP A 47 1.60 -7.33 -2.74
N VAL A 48 2.80 -7.88 -2.79
CA VAL A 48 4.00 -7.12 -3.10
C VAL A 48 4.52 -7.56 -4.46
N GLU A 49 4.84 -6.58 -5.30
CA GLU A 49 5.39 -6.81 -6.61
C GLU A 49 6.68 -6.00 -6.76
N GLU A 50 7.72 -6.60 -7.36
CA GLU A 50 8.96 -5.89 -7.62
C GLU A 50 8.77 -4.86 -8.73
N GLY A 51 9.07 -3.60 -8.41
CA GLY A 51 9.03 -2.51 -9.35
C GLY A 51 10.42 -1.95 -9.62
N ARG A 52 10.50 -0.96 -10.48
CA ARG A 52 11.79 -0.33 -10.83
C ARG A 52 12.47 0.34 -9.65
N LYS A 53 11.68 0.83 -8.72
CA LYS A 53 12.18 1.57 -7.54
C LYS A 53 12.15 0.73 -6.28
N GLY A 54 11.89 -0.56 -6.40
CA GLY A 54 11.77 -1.45 -5.26
C GLY A 54 10.37 -2.07 -5.17
N PRO A 55 10.02 -2.65 -4.04
CA PRO A 55 8.73 -3.33 -3.89
C PRO A 55 7.56 -2.34 -3.91
N ASN A 56 6.51 -2.72 -4.64
CA ASN A 56 5.25 -1.97 -4.72
C ASN A 56 4.12 -2.83 -4.18
N ALA A 57 3.17 -2.19 -3.51
CA ALA A 57 1.95 -2.87 -3.09
C ALA A 57 0.96 -2.88 -4.25
N VAL A 58 0.36 -4.04 -4.49
CA VAL A 58 -0.67 -4.22 -5.52
C VAL A 58 -1.83 -5.00 -4.93
N ASN A 59 -2.97 -4.98 -5.60
CA ASN A 59 -4.18 -5.65 -5.13
C ASN A 59 -4.56 -5.22 -3.71
N VAL A 60 -4.42 -3.93 -3.43
CA VAL A 60 -4.64 -3.39 -2.09
C VAL A 60 -6.13 -3.32 -1.79
N GLN A 61 -6.54 -3.98 -0.73
CA GLN A 61 -7.94 -4.04 -0.31
C GLN A 61 -8.04 -3.64 1.17
N VAL A 62 -9.12 -2.97 1.52
CA VAL A 62 -9.38 -2.67 2.93
C VAL A 62 -9.68 -3.99 3.65
N ALA A 63 -9.03 -4.19 4.78
CA ALA A 63 -9.18 -5.41 5.56
C ALA A 63 -10.52 -5.47 6.27
#